data_bc4da4cbfa66d1918885d363a0b81a96
#
_entry.id   bc4da4cbfa66d1918885d363a0b81a96
#
_cell.length_a   1.000
_cell.length_b   1.000
_cell.length_c   1.000
_cell.angle_alpha   90.00
_cell.angle_beta   90.00
_cell.angle_gamma   90.00
#
_symmetry.space_group_name_H-M   'P 1'
#
loop_
_entity.id
_entity.type
_entity.pdbx_description
1 polymer ?
#
loop_
_entity_poly.entity_id
_entity_poly.type
_entity_poly.pdbx_seq_one_letter_code
_entity_poly.pdbx_strand_id
1 'polypeptide(L)'
;MSNSYFPRWRLADDAEPGVIIAPDERLSWPKNVAMGAQHVVAMFGSTVLAPLLMGFDPNVAILMSGIGTLIFFLFVGGRVPSYLGSSFAFIGGVIAVTGYAGGGANANIGVALGAIIACGLAYTLIG
;
A
#
# COMPACT_ATOMS: atom_id res chain seq x y z
N MET A 1 8.15 -28.81 -10.70
CA MET A 1 7.75 -27.43 -10.45
C MET A 1 6.23 -27.39 -10.45
N SER A 2 5.56 -27.16 -9.32
CA SER A 2 4.10 -27.12 -9.27
C SER A 2 3.63 -25.82 -9.93
N ASN A 3 2.84 -25.94 -10.99
CA ASN A 3 2.22 -24.85 -11.74
C ASN A 3 1.08 -24.19 -10.93
N SER A 4 1.27 -23.95 -9.63
CA SER A 4 0.29 -23.27 -8.80
C SER A 4 0.46 -21.76 -8.98
N TYR A 5 -0.65 -21.04 -9.24
CA TYR A 5 -0.66 -19.58 -9.36
C TYR A 5 -0.17 -18.91 -8.07
N PHE A 6 -0.58 -19.45 -6.91
CA PHE A 6 -0.08 -19.01 -5.60
C PHE A 6 1.08 -19.88 -5.14
N PRO A 7 2.14 -19.29 -4.55
CA PRO A 7 3.24 -20.06 -3.97
C PRO A 7 2.73 -20.91 -2.80
N ARG A 8 3.30 -22.10 -2.64
CA ARG A 8 3.17 -22.88 -1.40
C ARG A 8 4.22 -22.39 -0.44
N TRP A 9 3.84 -21.46 0.42
CA TRP A 9 4.78 -20.88 1.39
C TRP A 9 5.36 -21.94 2.31
N ARG A 10 6.65 -22.17 2.20
CA ARG A 10 7.43 -23.06 3.08
C ARG A 10 7.77 -22.31 4.34
N LEU A 11 7.87 -23.03 5.47
CA LEU A 11 8.39 -22.45 6.70
C LEU A 11 9.87 -22.19 6.50
N ALA A 12 10.31 -20.92 6.63
CA ALA A 12 11.72 -20.59 6.62
C ALA A 12 12.41 -21.19 7.84
N ASP A 13 13.65 -21.64 7.66
CA ASP A 13 14.47 -22.09 8.77
C ASP A 13 14.95 -20.86 9.56
N ASP A 14 14.37 -20.65 10.72
CA ASP A 14 14.55 -19.46 11.56
C ASP A 14 15.94 -19.42 12.26
N ALA A 15 16.82 -20.33 11.95
CA ALA A 15 17.97 -20.63 12.78
C ALA A 15 19.13 -19.63 12.64
N GLU A 16 19.23 -18.85 11.58
CA GLU A 16 20.39 -17.96 11.39
C GLU A 16 19.99 -16.48 11.27
N PRO A 17 20.64 -15.58 12.04
CA PRO A 17 20.48 -14.15 11.89
C PRO A 17 21.02 -13.68 10.53
N GLY A 18 20.20 -12.96 9.74
CA GLY A 18 20.62 -12.38 8.47
C GLY A 18 20.23 -13.19 7.24
N VAL A 19 19.53 -14.30 7.39
CA VAL A 19 18.96 -15.05 6.26
C VAL A 19 17.81 -14.25 5.63
N ILE A 20 17.86 -14.09 4.31
CA ILE A 20 16.79 -13.43 3.54
C ILE A 20 15.65 -14.42 3.35
N ILE A 21 14.46 -14.06 3.78
CA ILE A 21 13.25 -14.84 3.56
C ILE A 21 12.83 -14.69 2.09
N ALA A 22 12.75 -15.80 1.36
CA ALA A 22 12.35 -15.81 -0.04
C ALA A 22 10.82 -15.56 -0.19
N PRO A 23 10.34 -15.11 -1.36
CA PRO A 23 8.92 -14.83 -1.60
C PRO A 23 8.00 -16.06 -1.47
N ASP A 24 8.55 -17.27 -1.56
CA ASP A 24 7.84 -18.54 -1.38
C ASP A 24 8.03 -19.12 0.05
N GLU A 25 8.65 -18.36 0.93
CA GLU A 25 8.86 -18.72 2.34
C GLU A 25 8.01 -17.84 3.26
N ARG A 26 7.75 -18.37 4.44
CA ARG A 26 7.08 -17.65 5.52
C ARG A 26 7.76 -17.92 6.85
N LEU A 27 7.72 -16.96 7.73
CA LEU A 27 8.10 -17.13 9.12
C LEU A 27 7.06 -17.97 9.89
N SER A 28 7.42 -18.38 11.09
CA SER A 28 6.46 -18.95 12.04
C SER A 28 5.31 -17.96 12.30
N TRP A 29 4.11 -18.48 12.57
CA TRP A 29 2.92 -17.65 12.76
C TRP A 29 3.08 -16.51 13.77
N PRO A 30 3.68 -16.70 14.96
CA PRO A 30 3.89 -15.61 15.91
C PRO A 30 4.78 -14.49 15.34
N LYS A 31 5.84 -14.86 14.63
CA LYS A 31 6.74 -13.89 13.99
C LYS A 31 6.04 -13.14 12.85
N ASN A 32 5.27 -13.85 12.01
CA ASN A 32 4.48 -13.20 10.94
C ASN A 32 3.47 -12.20 11.51
N VAL A 33 2.76 -12.54 12.57
CA VAL A 33 1.81 -11.64 13.23
C VAL A 33 2.53 -10.41 13.79
N ALA A 34 3.67 -10.62 14.47
CA ALA A 34 4.46 -9.52 15.02
C ALA A 34 4.98 -8.57 13.91
N MET A 35 5.49 -9.13 12.81
CA MET A 35 5.94 -8.35 11.65
C MET A 35 4.79 -7.60 10.97
N GLY A 36 3.62 -8.24 10.85
CA GLY A 36 2.41 -7.58 10.33
C GLY A 36 1.95 -6.41 11.22
N ALA A 37 1.95 -6.60 12.54
CA ALA A 37 1.62 -5.54 13.49
C ALA A 37 2.62 -4.37 13.41
N GLN A 38 3.91 -4.67 13.34
CA GLN A 38 4.96 -3.66 13.13
C GLN A 38 4.73 -2.88 11.82
N HIS A 39 4.35 -3.56 10.73
CA HIS A 39 4.07 -2.93 9.46
C HIS A 39 2.88 -1.96 9.54
N VAL A 40 1.80 -2.35 10.23
CA VAL A 40 0.64 -1.48 10.47
C VAL A 40 1.07 -0.19 11.18
N VAL A 41 1.90 -0.31 12.24
CA VAL A 41 2.40 0.87 12.97
C VAL A 41 3.29 1.74 12.07
N ALA A 42 4.19 1.14 11.30
CA ALA A 42 5.10 1.87 10.41
C ALA A 42 4.34 2.62 9.30
N MET A 43 3.27 2.03 8.76
CA MET A 43 2.46 2.61 7.68
C MET A 43 1.35 3.55 8.16
N PHE A 44 1.09 3.61 9.46
CA PHE A 44 0.01 4.42 10.03
C PHE A 44 0.11 5.90 9.62
N GLY A 45 1.31 6.48 9.71
CA GLY A 45 1.54 7.87 9.35
C GLY A 45 1.15 8.17 7.90
N SER A 46 1.61 7.40 6.94
CA SER A 46 1.29 7.63 5.53
C SER A 46 -0.16 7.30 5.20
N THR A 47 -0.73 6.27 5.82
CA THR A 47 -2.09 5.80 5.51
C THR A 47 -3.17 6.70 6.10
N VAL A 48 -2.92 7.29 7.26
CA VAL A 48 -3.91 8.14 7.98
C VAL A 48 -3.58 9.62 7.84
N LEU A 49 -2.33 10.01 8.14
CA LEU A 49 -1.96 11.41 8.19
C LEU A 49 -1.89 12.06 6.81
N ALA A 50 -1.37 11.37 5.79
CA ALA A 50 -1.30 11.94 4.45
C ALA A 50 -2.68 12.28 3.87
N PRO A 51 -3.71 11.41 3.91
CA PRO A 51 -5.07 11.78 3.53
C PRO A 51 -5.63 12.96 4.32
N LEU A 52 -5.43 13.00 5.63
CA LEU A 52 -5.89 14.12 6.47
C LEU A 52 -5.27 15.45 6.04
N LEU A 53 -3.96 15.47 5.76
CA LEU A 53 -3.25 16.68 5.31
C LEU A 53 -3.71 17.15 3.92
N MET A 54 -4.25 16.27 3.11
CA MET A 54 -4.82 16.58 1.79
C MET A 54 -6.32 16.89 1.84
N GLY A 55 -6.96 16.80 3.01
CA GLY A 55 -8.39 16.98 3.17
C GLY A 55 -9.24 15.81 2.66
N PHE A 56 -8.68 14.61 2.61
CA PHE A 56 -9.37 13.38 2.25
C PHE A 56 -9.87 12.67 3.51
N ASP A 57 -10.94 11.87 3.36
CA ASP A 57 -11.41 11.02 4.45
C ASP A 57 -10.43 9.85 4.67
N PRO A 58 -9.78 9.75 5.86
CA PRO A 58 -8.82 8.71 6.13
C PRO A 58 -9.46 7.31 6.19
N ASN A 59 -10.74 7.19 6.54
CA ASN A 59 -11.42 5.89 6.57
C ASN A 59 -11.57 5.32 5.15
N VAL A 60 -11.95 6.18 4.21
CA VAL A 60 -12.01 5.80 2.79
C VAL A 60 -10.62 5.46 2.26
N ALA A 61 -9.60 6.23 2.62
CA ALA A 61 -8.23 5.98 2.20
C ALA A 61 -7.71 4.63 2.72
N ILE A 62 -7.97 4.29 3.98
CA ILE A 62 -7.62 2.99 4.58
C ILE A 62 -8.33 1.85 3.85
N LEU A 63 -9.64 1.98 3.63
CA LEU A 63 -10.44 0.97 2.92
C LEU A 63 -9.90 0.73 1.51
N MET A 64 -9.65 1.79 0.76
CA MET A 64 -9.14 1.70 -0.62
C MET A 64 -7.71 1.17 -0.68
N SER A 65 -6.86 1.48 0.30
CA SER A 65 -5.52 0.88 0.44
C SER A 65 -5.61 -0.63 0.66
N GLY A 66 -6.54 -1.09 1.49
CA GLY A 66 -6.80 -2.51 1.71
C GLY A 66 -7.28 -3.21 0.45
N ILE A 67 -8.28 -2.65 -0.24
CA ILE A 67 -8.82 -3.19 -1.49
C ILE A 67 -7.74 -3.22 -2.57
N GLY A 68 -6.99 -2.13 -2.75
CA GLY A 68 -5.90 -2.04 -3.73
C GLY A 68 -4.81 -3.08 -3.47
N THR A 69 -4.43 -3.27 -2.21
CA THR A 69 -3.44 -4.27 -1.81
C THR A 69 -3.93 -5.70 -2.11
N LEU A 70 -5.20 -6.00 -1.84
CA LEU A 70 -5.80 -7.31 -2.16
C LEU A 70 -5.84 -7.56 -3.67
N ILE A 71 -6.25 -6.57 -4.45
CA ILE A 71 -6.24 -6.64 -5.91
C ILE A 71 -4.82 -6.91 -6.41
N PHE A 72 -3.84 -6.14 -5.95
CA PHE A 72 -2.43 -6.34 -6.31
C PHE A 72 -1.96 -7.75 -5.94
N PHE A 73 -2.25 -8.22 -4.72
CA PHE A 73 -1.90 -9.57 -4.27
C PHE A 73 -2.46 -10.65 -5.20
N LEU A 74 -3.71 -10.51 -5.66
CA LEU A 74 -4.33 -11.44 -6.59
C LEU A 74 -3.64 -11.42 -7.96
N PHE A 75 -3.34 -10.24 -8.50
CA PHE A 75 -2.69 -10.10 -9.80
C PHE A 75 -1.27 -10.65 -9.83
N VAL A 76 -0.49 -10.43 -8.77
CA VAL A 76 0.89 -10.95 -8.70
C VAL A 76 0.97 -12.39 -8.18
N GLY A 77 -0.19 -13.01 -7.85
CA GLY A 77 -0.26 -14.36 -7.33
C GLY A 77 0.48 -14.56 -6.01
N GLY A 78 0.54 -13.54 -5.16
CA GLY A 78 1.23 -13.59 -3.86
C GLY A 78 2.76 -13.69 -3.94
N ARG A 79 3.36 -13.45 -5.10
CA ARG A 79 4.82 -13.58 -5.31
C ARG A 79 5.60 -12.32 -4.96
N VAL A 80 4.95 -11.18 -4.95
CA VAL A 80 5.55 -9.89 -4.62
C VAL A 80 4.91 -9.35 -3.34
N PRO A 81 5.64 -9.32 -2.22
CA PRO A 81 5.14 -8.73 -1.00
C PRO A 81 5.15 -7.20 -1.15
N SER A 82 3.97 -6.61 -1.29
CA SER A 82 3.83 -5.16 -1.39
C SER A 82 2.54 -4.70 -0.72
N TYR A 83 2.59 -3.49 -0.18
CA TYR A 83 1.45 -2.77 0.36
C TYR A 83 1.20 -1.53 -0.49
N LEU A 84 -0.05 -1.33 -0.90
CA LEU A 84 -0.48 -0.15 -1.63
C LEU A 84 -1.19 0.80 -0.66
N GLY A 85 -0.62 1.98 -0.47
CA GLY A 85 -1.17 2.99 0.43
C GLY A 85 -0.83 4.40 0.00
N SER A 86 -1.32 5.35 0.76
CA SER A 86 -1.05 6.77 0.57
C SER A 86 0.44 7.08 0.76
N SER A 87 0.93 8.10 0.07
CA SER A 87 2.32 8.55 0.18
C SER A 87 2.38 10.05 0.47
N PHE A 88 3.29 10.45 1.34
CA PHE A 88 3.58 11.86 1.61
C PHE A 88 4.05 12.62 0.36
N ALA A 89 4.62 11.93 -0.62
CA ALA A 89 5.04 12.54 -1.89
C ALA A 89 3.89 13.20 -2.67
N PHE A 90 2.65 12.72 -2.50
CA PHE A 90 1.49 13.27 -3.18
C PHE A 90 0.92 14.54 -2.52
N ILE A 91 1.26 14.82 -1.26
CA ILE A 91 0.68 15.97 -0.53
C ILE A 91 0.91 17.27 -1.27
N GLY A 92 2.14 17.56 -1.67
CA GLY A 92 2.48 18.78 -2.38
C GLY A 92 1.74 18.91 -3.71
N GLY A 93 1.68 17.83 -4.51
CA GLY A 93 0.99 17.79 -5.78
C GLY A 93 -0.52 18.00 -5.64
N VAL A 94 -1.14 17.31 -4.68
CA VAL A 94 -2.59 17.44 -4.42
C VAL A 94 -2.92 18.86 -3.95
N ILE A 95 -2.16 19.42 -3.01
CA ILE A 95 -2.38 20.79 -2.52
C ILE A 95 -2.22 21.80 -3.66
N ALA A 96 -1.20 21.66 -4.51
CA ALA A 96 -0.96 22.56 -5.64
C ALA A 96 -2.12 22.54 -6.66
N VAL A 97 -2.65 21.36 -6.96
CA VAL A 97 -3.74 21.20 -7.94
C VAL A 97 -5.11 21.62 -7.40
N THR A 98 -5.35 21.35 -6.11
CA THR A 98 -6.65 21.61 -5.47
C THR A 98 -6.77 23.00 -4.82
N GLY A 99 -5.64 23.66 -4.55
CA GLY A 99 -5.58 24.89 -3.76
C GLY A 99 -5.98 24.69 -2.30
N TYR A 100 -5.88 23.47 -1.77
CA TYR A 100 -6.31 23.16 -0.42
C TYR A 100 -5.41 23.81 0.63
N ALA A 101 -5.99 24.66 1.46
CA ALA A 101 -5.28 25.42 2.50
C ALA A 101 -5.49 24.86 3.94
N GLY A 102 -6.17 23.71 4.05
CA GLY A 102 -6.55 23.14 5.35
C GLY A 102 -7.96 23.58 5.79
N GLY A 103 -8.44 22.97 6.89
CA GLY A 103 -9.72 23.39 7.50
C GLY A 103 -10.93 22.59 7.04
N GLY A 104 -10.84 21.27 6.94
CA GLY A 104 -11.97 20.40 6.64
C GLY A 104 -11.78 19.55 5.39
N ALA A 105 -12.91 19.13 4.78
CA ALA A 105 -12.85 18.33 3.55
C ALA A 105 -12.38 19.18 2.36
N ASN A 106 -11.55 18.58 1.50
CA ASN A 106 -11.08 19.23 0.28
C ASN A 106 -12.22 19.36 -0.75
N ALA A 107 -12.67 20.58 -1.03
CA ALA A 107 -13.77 20.84 -1.97
C ALA A 107 -13.44 20.39 -3.41
N ASN A 108 -12.16 20.39 -3.79
CA ASN A 108 -11.68 20.02 -5.11
C ASN A 108 -11.14 18.58 -5.18
N ILE A 109 -11.56 17.71 -4.26
CA ILE A 109 -11.11 16.32 -4.20
C ILE A 109 -11.28 15.57 -5.53
N GLY A 110 -12.32 15.85 -6.26
CA GLY A 110 -12.58 15.25 -7.58
C GLY A 110 -11.48 15.52 -8.60
N VAL A 111 -10.89 16.73 -8.57
CA VAL A 111 -9.76 17.10 -9.45
C VAL A 111 -8.52 16.30 -9.09
N ALA A 112 -8.22 16.18 -7.79
CA ALA A 112 -7.09 15.39 -7.32
C ALA A 112 -7.24 13.90 -7.68
N LEU A 113 -8.43 13.32 -7.45
CA LEU A 113 -8.71 11.92 -7.79
C LEU A 113 -8.62 11.69 -9.31
N GLY A 114 -9.13 12.61 -10.12
CA GLY A 114 -9.00 12.55 -11.58
C GLY A 114 -7.53 12.57 -12.03
N ALA A 115 -6.71 13.44 -11.44
CA ALA A 115 -5.28 13.50 -11.73
C ALA A 115 -4.55 12.21 -11.33
N ILE A 116 -4.89 11.62 -10.18
CA ILE A 116 -4.31 10.34 -9.72
C ILE A 116 -4.67 9.20 -10.68
N ILE A 117 -5.93 9.13 -11.14
CA ILE A 117 -6.36 8.14 -12.12
C ILE A 117 -5.61 8.32 -13.45
N ALA A 118 -5.49 9.55 -13.94
CA ALA A 118 -4.75 9.85 -15.17
C ALA A 118 -3.28 9.44 -15.07
N CYS A 119 -2.63 9.72 -13.92
CA CYS A 119 -1.27 9.25 -13.65
C CYS A 119 -1.18 7.71 -13.65
N GLY A 120 -2.13 7.03 -13.02
CA GLY A 120 -2.18 5.56 -12.99
C GLY A 120 -2.30 4.96 -14.40
N LEU A 121 -3.15 5.53 -15.24
CA LEU A 121 -3.30 5.12 -16.64
C LEU A 121 -2.01 5.38 -17.44
N ALA A 122 -1.39 6.56 -17.26
CA ALA A 122 -0.13 6.88 -17.92
C ALA A 122 0.98 5.88 -17.54
N TYR A 123 1.13 5.56 -16.26
CA TYR A 123 2.09 4.55 -15.81
C TYR A 123 1.80 3.16 -16.39
N THR A 124 0.54 2.78 -16.51
CA THR A 124 0.17 1.49 -17.12
C THR A 124 0.52 1.43 -18.62
N LEU A 125 0.52 2.57 -19.30
CA LEU A 125 0.88 2.64 -20.73
C LEU A 125 2.39 2.68 -20.97
N ILE A 126 3.16 3.19 -20.01
CA ILE A 126 4.62 3.35 -20.12
C ILE A 126 5.37 2.10 -19.66
N GLY A 127 4.86 1.42 -18.64
CA GLY A 127 5.49 0.27 -17.96
C GLY A 127 5.02 -1.05 -18.41
#